data_9aeedeef77a5757ccfb0f4ab4ee7c69b
#
_entry.id   9aeedeef77a5757ccfb0f4ab4ee7c69b
#
_cell.length_a   1.000
_cell.length_b   1.000
_cell.length_c   1.000
_cell.angle_alpha   90.00
_cell.angle_beta   90.00
_cell.angle_gamma   90.00
#
_symmetry.space_group_name_H-M   'P 1'
#
loop_
_entity.id
_entity.type
_entity.pdbx_description
1 polymer ?
#
loop_
_entity_poly.entity_id
_entity_poly.type
_entity_poly.pdbx_seq_one_letter_code
_entity_poly.pdbx_strand_id
1 'polypeptide(L)'
;MAIRHREHPTYGVQFHPESVLTGEVGNMIIENFLNDIAGIKTTKTKSAALPDSERVELKKYLKIVCDGKSLTEDEAYKAMDIIMSDRASNAQIACLLTALRMKGETIDEITGFAKVMREKMSKVNVKGTLDIVGTGGDLSNSFNISTTSSFVIAAAGQKVAKHGNRSVSSKSGAADVLEALGVKIQSTHEQAEKSLDEIGLSFLFSQSYHSAMRFVGPTRAQIGVRTVFNILGPLANPAKADFMILGTYDPDLLEPMAKVLMNLGIKRAMLVYGNDRLDEVSISAPTTICEINGGKLIKYEIKPEDFGLKRGKLADIVGEDGKGNAAITRGILEGTIKGAKRDIVLLNSGCALYICGKCDSIEEGVKTAAEMIDSGKALKKLEELVELTNRG
;
A
#
# COMPACT_ATOMS: atom_id res chain seq x y z
N MET A 1 -34.97 -11.28 -11.06
CA MET A 1 -35.90 -12.33 -11.53
C MET A 1 -35.50 -13.64 -10.86
N ALA A 2 -36.47 -14.47 -10.46
CA ALA A 2 -36.19 -15.80 -9.94
C ALA A 2 -37.00 -16.81 -10.77
N ILE A 3 -36.45 -17.98 -11.02
CA ILE A 3 -37.05 -19.06 -11.78
C ILE A 3 -36.98 -20.37 -10.98
N ARG A 4 -37.97 -21.23 -11.17
CA ARG A 4 -38.05 -22.58 -10.58
C ARG A 4 -38.36 -23.60 -11.66
N HIS A 5 -37.65 -24.72 -11.67
CA HIS A 5 -38.02 -25.85 -12.53
C HIS A 5 -39.32 -26.50 -12.03
N ARG A 6 -40.17 -26.95 -12.96
CA ARG A 6 -41.51 -27.48 -12.58
C ARG A 6 -41.44 -28.85 -11.93
N GLU A 7 -40.51 -29.70 -12.34
CA GLU A 7 -40.42 -31.11 -11.95
C GLU A 7 -39.18 -31.47 -11.11
N HIS A 8 -38.18 -30.61 -11.10
CA HIS A 8 -36.95 -30.83 -10.32
C HIS A 8 -36.71 -29.71 -9.30
N PRO A 9 -36.04 -29.99 -8.17
CA PRO A 9 -35.71 -28.98 -7.15
C PRO A 9 -34.58 -28.07 -7.60
N THR A 10 -34.78 -27.43 -8.76
CA THR A 10 -33.82 -26.52 -9.37
C THR A 10 -34.39 -25.10 -9.36
N TYR A 11 -33.58 -24.18 -8.85
CA TYR A 11 -33.95 -22.78 -8.70
C TYR A 11 -32.82 -21.90 -9.24
N GLY A 12 -33.17 -20.80 -9.87
CA GLY A 12 -32.23 -19.82 -10.36
C GLY A 12 -32.64 -18.40 -10.02
N VAL A 13 -31.70 -17.57 -9.71
CA VAL A 13 -31.89 -16.13 -9.49
C VAL A 13 -31.00 -15.34 -10.42
N GLN A 14 -31.50 -14.22 -10.93
CA GLN A 14 -30.77 -13.34 -11.86
C GLN A 14 -30.17 -12.15 -11.10
N PHE A 15 -29.61 -12.40 -9.93
CA PHE A 15 -28.90 -11.42 -9.11
C PHE A 15 -27.99 -12.20 -8.14
N HIS A 16 -27.09 -11.50 -7.52
CA HIS A 16 -26.14 -12.07 -6.57
C HIS A 16 -26.70 -12.02 -5.14
N PRO A 17 -27.36 -13.10 -4.64
CA PRO A 17 -27.93 -13.09 -3.30
C PRO A 17 -26.89 -12.98 -2.19
N GLU A 18 -25.62 -13.38 -2.47
CA GLU A 18 -24.46 -13.24 -1.59
C GLU A 18 -23.90 -11.80 -1.54
N SER A 19 -24.39 -10.91 -2.43
CA SER A 19 -23.89 -9.54 -2.50
C SER A 19 -24.33 -8.72 -1.29
N VAL A 20 -23.45 -7.89 -0.79
CA VAL A 20 -23.72 -6.92 0.29
C VAL A 20 -24.88 -5.97 -0.09
N LEU A 21 -25.08 -5.71 -1.38
CA LEU A 21 -26.15 -4.84 -1.88
C LEU A 21 -27.55 -5.48 -1.78
N THR A 22 -27.64 -6.80 -1.70
CA THR A 22 -28.92 -7.51 -1.50
C THR A 22 -29.30 -7.64 -0.02
N GLY A 23 -28.36 -7.39 0.88
CA GLY A 23 -28.60 -7.31 2.32
C GLY A 23 -29.30 -8.53 2.92
N GLU A 24 -30.25 -8.28 3.84
CA GLU A 24 -30.98 -9.34 4.53
C GLU A 24 -31.82 -10.21 3.58
N VAL A 25 -32.34 -9.66 2.50
CA VAL A 25 -33.14 -10.40 1.52
C VAL A 25 -32.29 -11.45 0.79
N GLY A 26 -31.04 -11.11 0.42
CA GLY A 26 -30.12 -12.07 -0.17
C GLY A 26 -29.79 -13.21 0.78
N ASN A 27 -29.50 -12.90 2.02
CA ASN A 27 -29.24 -13.89 3.07
C ASN A 27 -30.44 -14.82 3.31
N MET A 28 -31.66 -14.28 3.37
CA MET A 28 -32.88 -15.09 3.49
C MET A 28 -33.05 -16.08 2.33
N ILE A 29 -32.75 -15.68 1.10
CA ILE A 29 -32.85 -16.56 -0.06
C ILE A 29 -31.83 -17.72 0.06
N ILE A 30 -30.59 -17.41 0.47
CA ILE A 30 -29.55 -18.42 0.68
C ILE A 30 -29.93 -19.35 1.83
N GLU A 31 -30.42 -18.82 2.97
CA GLU A 31 -30.86 -19.62 4.10
C GLU A 31 -32.02 -20.56 3.74
N ASN A 32 -33.05 -20.07 3.04
CA ASN A 32 -34.16 -20.86 2.58
C ASN A 32 -33.70 -21.96 1.61
N PHE A 33 -32.79 -21.64 0.69
CA PHE A 33 -32.22 -22.65 -0.20
C PHE A 33 -31.50 -23.75 0.58
N LEU A 34 -30.64 -23.39 1.51
CA LEU A 34 -29.87 -24.36 2.29
C LEU A 34 -30.77 -25.20 3.19
N ASN A 35 -31.69 -24.58 3.92
CA ASN A 35 -32.54 -25.27 4.87
C ASN A 35 -33.67 -26.10 4.20
N ASP A 36 -34.39 -25.50 3.25
CA ASP A 36 -35.64 -26.08 2.74
C ASP A 36 -35.40 -26.93 1.49
N ILE A 37 -34.35 -26.64 0.72
CA ILE A 37 -34.10 -27.31 -0.55
C ILE A 37 -32.90 -28.28 -0.46
N ALA A 38 -31.79 -27.81 0.09
CA ALA A 38 -30.58 -28.63 0.22
C ALA A 38 -30.57 -29.48 1.50
N GLY A 39 -31.52 -29.29 2.42
CA GLY A 39 -31.61 -30.05 3.67
C GLY A 39 -30.46 -29.80 4.65
N ILE A 40 -29.65 -28.75 4.43
CA ILE A 40 -28.55 -28.36 5.28
C ILE A 40 -29.08 -27.42 6.37
N LYS A 41 -29.16 -27.92 7.62
CA LYS A 41 -29.50 -27.05 8.74
C LYS A 41 -28.44 -26.00 8.95
N THR A 42 -28.70 -24.78 8.49
CA THR A 42 -27.87 -23.63 8.82
C THR A 42 -28.13 -23.28 10.30
N THR A 43 -27.13 -23.45 11.14
CA THR A 43 -27.12 -22.76 12.43
C THR A 43 -27.00 -21.28 12.10
N LYS A 44 -28.02 -20.49 12.43
CA LYS A 44 -27.87 -19.02 12.45
C LYS A 44 -26.71 -18.69 13.40
N THR A 45 -25.51 -18.59 12.90
CA THR A 45 -24.57 -17.68 13.49
C THR A 45 -25.18 -16.30 13.22
N LYS A 46 -26.07 -15.84 14.12
CA LYS A 46 -26.23 -14.42 14.31
C LYS A 46 -24.78 -13.94 14.42
N SER A 47 -24.32 -13.16 13.45
CA SER A 47 -23.29 -12.16 13.75
C SER A 47 -23.84 -11.49 14.99
N ALA A 48 -23.33 -11.89 16.16
CA ALA A 48 -23.84 -11.41 17.41
C ALA A 48 -23.61 -9.90 17.33
N ALA A 49 -24.69 -9.16 17.17
CA ALA A 49 -24.61 -7.72 17.35
C ALA A 49 -24.00 -7.56 18.73
N LEU A 50 -22.74 -7.07 18.75
CA LEU A 50 -21.99 -6.89 19.99
C LEU A 50 -22.88 -6.16 20.99
N PRO A 51 -22.89 -6.55 22.27
CA PRO A 51 -23.69 -5.91 23.30
C PRO A 51 -23.49 -4.40 23.23
N ASP A 52 -24.54 -3.63 23.47
CA ASP A 52 -24.45 -2.16 23.47
C ASP A 52 -23.34 -1.62 24.40
N SER A 53 -22.95 -2.37 25.42
CA SER A 53 -21.82 -2.07 26.30
C SER A 53 -20.47 -1.97 25.58
N GLU A 54 -20.20 -2.80 24.56
CA GLU A 54 -18.95 -2.78 23.81
C GLU A 54 -18.93 -1.68 22.72
N ARG A 55 -20.12 -1.27 22.24
CA ARG A 55 -20.29 -0.10 21.36
C ARG A 55 -20.09 1.23 22.08
N VAL A 56 -20.12 1.24 23.41
CA VAL A 56 -19.93 2.45 24.23
C VAL A 56 -18.47 2.89 24.27
N GLU A 57 -17.50 1.96 24.15
CA GLU A 57 -16.09 2.28 24.30
C GLU A 57 -15.58 3.29 23.27
N LEU A 58 -15.99 3.21 22.00
CA LEU A 58 -15.53 4.17 20.97
C LEU A 58 -16.11 5.57 21.21
N LYS A 59 -17.27 5.71 21.84
CA LYS A 59 -17.94 7.01 22.06
C LYS A 59 -17.06 8.02 22.83
N LYS A 60 -16.26 7.56 23.77
CA LYS A 60 -15.36 8.45 24.53
C LYS A 60 -14.31 9.11 23.63
N TYR A 61 -13.73 8.35 22.68
CA TYR A 61 -12.75 8.86 21.74
C TYR A 61 -13.38 9.76 20.68
N LEU A 62 -14.61 9.41 20.23
CA LEU A 62 -15.39 10.25 19.32
C LEU A 62 -15.63 11.63 19.96
N LYS A 63 -16.02 11.68 21.23
CA LYS A 63 -16.25 12.95 21.93
C LYS A 63 -15.00 13.82 21.94
N ILE A 64 -13.82 13.26 22.26
CA ILE A 64 -12.55 13.97 22.28
C ILE A 64 -12.27 14.61 20.90
N VAL A 65 -12.37 13.81 19.84
CA VAL A 65 -12.04 14.27 18.48
C VAL A 65 -13.09 15.25 17.95
N CYS A 66 -14.38 15.03 18.21
CA CYS A 66 -15.45 15.96 17.82
C CYS A 66 -15.37 17.30 18.56
N ASP A 67 -14.82 17.33 19.77
CA ASP A 67 -14.51 18.56 20.50
C ASP A 67 -13.24 19.28 20.00
N GLY A 68 -12.65 18.80 18.88
CA GLY A 68 -11.43 19.36 18.27
C GLY A 68 -10.14 19.02 19.02
N LYS A 69 -10.20 18.12 20.00
CA LYS A 69 -9.04 17.67 20.78
C LYS A 69 -8.38 16.46 20.13
N SER A 70 -7.09 16.28 20.42
CA SER A 70 -6.32 15.15 19.90
C SER A 70 -6.33 13.98 20.88
N LEU A 71 -6.30 12.76 20.32
CA LEU A 71 -6.07 11.55 21.08
C LEU A 71 -4.56 11.40 21.40
N THR A 72 -4.26 10.88 22.56
CA THR A 72 -2.91 10.36 22.83
C THR A 72 -2.65 9.10 21.98
N GLU A 73 -1.40 8.68 21.86
CA GLU A 73 -1.03 7.47 21.11
C GLU A 73 -1.80 6.23 21.61
N ASP A 74 -1.92 6.06 22.95
CA ASP A 74 -2.64 4.93 23.56
C ASP A 74 -4.15 4.99 23.30
N GLU A 75 -4.76 6.18 23.34
CA GLU A 75 -6.17 6.36 23.01
C GLU A 75 -6.45 6.09 21.54
N ALA A 76 -5.57 6.56 20.65
CA ALA A 76 -5.66 6.29 19.22
C ALA A 76 -5.50 4.80 18.92
N TYR A 77 -4.53 4.14 19.56
CA TYR A 77 -4.38 2.68 19.48
C TYR A 77 -5.67 1.97 19.88
N LYS A 78 -6.24 2.29 21.05
CA LYS A 78 -7.48 1.66 21.53
C LYS A 78 -8.68 1.93 20.62
N ALA A 79 -8.81 3.16 20.11
CA ALA A 79 -9.88 3.50 19.17
C ALA A 79 -9.78 2.68 17.87
N MET A 80 -8.58 2.55 17.32
CA MET A 80 -8.35 1.75 16.11
C MET A 80 -8.51 0.26 16.37
N ASP A 81 -8.09 -0.27 17.53
CA ASP A 81 -8.29 -1.68 17.89
C ASP A 81 -9.78 -2.04 17.95
N ILE A 82 -10.61 -1.18 18.51
CA ILE A 82 -12.07 -1.36 18.51
C ILE A 82 -12.58 -1.48 17.08
N ILE A 83 -12.17 -0.59 16.18
CA ILE A 83 -12.59 -0.58 14.78
C ILE A 83 -12.10 -1.84 14.05
N MET A 84 -10.82 -2.17 14.17
CA MET A 84 -10.20 -3.29 13.46
C MET A 84 -10.57 -4.65 14.07
N SER A 85 -11.33 -4.68 15.16
CA SER A 85 -11.89 -5.88 15.81
C SER A 85 -13.40 -6.02 15.61
N ASP A 86 -13.99 -5.27 14.65
CA ASP A 86 -15.43 -5.28 14.36
C ASP A 86 -16.34 -4.86 15.54
N ARG A 87 -15.81 -4.00 16.43
CA ARG A 87 -16.55 -3.53 17.62
C ARG A 87 -17.11 -2.11 17.46
N ALA A 88 -17.07 -1.55 16.24
CA ALA A 88 -17.62 -0.23 15.92
C ALA A 88 -18.67 -0.32 14.82
N SER A 89 -19.72 0.50 14.92
CA SER A 89 -20.66 0.64 13.80
C SER A 89 -20.07 1.49 12.67
N ASN A 90 -20.59 1.32 11.45
CA ASN A 90 -20.19 2.15 10.30
C ASN A 90 -20.38 3.66 10.58
N ALA A 91 -21.43 4.04 11.31
CA ALA A 91 -21.68 5.42 11.71
C ALA A 91 -20.57 5.96 12.64
N GLN A 92 -20.12 5.13 13.59
CA GLN A 92 -19.02 5.51 14.50
C GLN A 92 -17.69 5.61 13.75
N ILE A 93 -17.41 4.68 12.85
CA ILE A 93 -16.21 4.70 12.00
C ILE A 93 -16.22 5.97 11.13
N ALA A 94 -17.33 6.25 10.45
CA ALA A 94 -17.48 7.44 9.62
C ALA A 94 -17.28 8.73 10.42
N CYS A 95 -17.90 8.81 11.61
CA CYS A 95 -17.76 9.96 12.50
C CYS A 95 -16.29 10.18 12.89
N LEU A 96 -15.59 9.14 13.35
CA LEU A 96 -14.17 9.25 13.75
C LEU A 96 -13.29 9.72 12.60
N LEU A 97 -13.39 9.06 11.45
CA LEU A 97 -12.56 9.36 10.28
C LEU A 97 -12.81 10.78 9.76
N THR A 98 -14.05 11.23 9.75
CA THR A 98 -14.41 12.58 9.31
C THR A 98 -13.93 13.64 10.33
N ALA A 99 -14.13 13.41 11.61
CA ALA A 99 -13.70 14.35 12.66
C ALA A 99 -12.16 14.48 12.69
N LEU A 100 -11.41 13.37 12.57
CA LEU A 100 -9.95 13.37 12.44
C LEU A 100 -9.51 14.17 11.21
N ARG A 101 -10.13 13.94 10.06
CA ARG A 101 -9.83 14.65 8.81
C ARG A 101 -10.06 16.17 8.94
N MET A 102 -11.14 16.57 9.61
CA MET A 102 -11.47 17.98 9.79
C MET A 102 -10.52 18.68 10.77
N LYS A 103 -10.11 17.98 11.83
CA LYS A 103 -9.18 18.49 12.85
C LYS A 103 -7.73 18.51 12.30
N GLY A 104 -7.37 17.57 11.47
CA GLY A 104 -6.00 17.19 11.15
C GLY A 104 -5.45 16.17 12.15
N GLU A 105 -4.90 15.08 11.64
CA GLU A 105 -4.34 13.99 12.44
C GLU A 105 -2.99 14.39 13.05
N THR A 106 -2.73 14.03 14.30
CA THR A 106 -1.45 14.25 14.97
C THR A 106 -0.51 13.06 14.79
N ILE A 107 0.78 13.27 15.07
CA ILE A 107 1.80 12.20 15.05
C ILE A 107 1.41 11.05 15.97
N ASP A 108 0.94 11.35 17.18
CA ASP A 108 0.51 10.35 18.15
C ASP A 108 -0.67 9.52 17.63
N GLU A 109 -1.67 10.20 17.06
CA GLU A 109 -2.84 9.52 16.46
C GLU A 109 -2.44 8.59 15.32
N ILE A 110 -1.63 9.08 14.38
CA ILE A 110 -1.16 8.26 13.26
C ILE A 110 -0.30 7.09 13.75
N THR A 111 0.57 7.32 14.75
CA THR A 111 1.42 6.28 15.35
C THR A 111 0.56 5.19 16.00
N GLY A 112 -0.41 5.56 16.83
CA GLY A 112 -1.32 4.61 17.49
C GLY A 112 -2.10 3.77 16.48
N PHE A 113 -2.65 4.40 15.45
CA PHE A 113 -3.37 3.71 14.38
C PHE A 113 -2.48 2.74 13.60
N ALA A 114 -1.28 3.17 13.23
CA ALA A 114 -0.32 2.32 12.50
C ALA A 114 0.13 1.11 13.32
N LYS A 115 0.31 1.26 14.64
CA LYS A 115 0.65 0.14 15.55
C LYS A 115 -0.40 -0.96 15.51
N VAL A 116 -1.69 -0.61 15.58
CA VAL A 116 -2.79 -1.59 15.47
C VAL A 116 -2.79 -2.29 14.11
N MET A 117 -2.63 -1.54 13.02
CA MET A 117 -2.57 -2.14 11.69
C MET A 117 -1.43 -3.15 11.58
N ARG A 118 -0.23 -2.80 12.11
CA ARG A 118 0.94 -3.70 12.14
C ARG A 118 0.76 -4.91 13.07
N GLU A 119 -0.10 -4.82 14.07
CA GLU A 119 -0.41 -5.94 14.95
C GLU A 119 -1.39 -6.91 14.31
N LYS A 120 -2.43 -6.39 13.68
CA LYS A 120 -3.55 -7.18 13.09
C LYS A 120 -3.22 -7.77 11.71
N MET A 121 -2.12 -7.38 11.07
CA MET A 121 -1.72 -7.91 9.77
C MET A 121 -1.09 -9.29 9.86
N SER A 122 -1.16 -10.07 8.78
CA SER A 122 -0.33 -11.25 8.58
C SER A 122 1.12 -10.81 8.38
N LYS A 123 2.04 -11.32 9.20
CA LYS A 123 3.43 -10.84 9.24
C LYS A 123 4.32 -11.64 8.31
N VAL A 124 5.29 -10.96 7.70
CA VAL A 124 6.40 -11.55 6.92
C VAL A 124 7.69 -11.34 7.72
N ASN A 125 8.35 -12.43 8.13
CA ASN A 125 9.45 -12.38 9.11
C ASN A 125 10.82 -12.40 8.42
N VAL A 126 11.11 -11.39 7.59
CA VAL A 126 12.41 -11.22 6.91
C VAL A 126 13.00 -9.88 7.31
N LYS A 127 14.26 -9.88 7.73
CA LYS A 127 15.01 -8.67 8.12
C LYS A 127 15.81 -8.09 6.97
N GLY A 128 16.20 -6.82 7.12
CA GLY A 128 17.01 -6.12 6.14
C GLY A 128 16.25 -5.76 4.87
N THR A 129 14.93 -5.69 4.94
CA THR A 129 14.08 -5.37 3.80
C THR A 129 13.90 -3.87 3.61
N LEU A 130 13.73 -3.47 2.36
CA LEU A 130 13.32 -2.14 1.93
C LEU A 130 11.87 -2.17 1.45
N ASP A 131 11.09 -1.13 1.76
CA ASP A 131 9.88 -0.77 1.03
C ASP A 131 10.12 0.53 0.24
N ILE A 132 9.61 0.57 -0.99
CA ILE A 132 9.60 1.78 -1.82
C ILE A 132 8.17 2.02 -2.29
N VAL A 133 7.56 3.10 -1.79
CA VAL A 133 6.12 3.33 -1.91
C VAL A 133 5.80 4.82 -1.86
N GLY A 134 4.75 5.24 -2.57
CA GLY A 134 4.14 6.55 -2.41
C GLY A 134 2.83 6.47 -1.64
N THR A 135 2.39 7.59 -1.08
CA THR A 135 1.05 7.72 -0.49
C THR A 135 -0.05 7.64 -1.55
N GLY A 136 0.31 7.86 -2.79
CA GLY A 136 -0.62 7.99 -3.90
C GLY A 136 -1.40 9.32 -3.87
N GLY A 137 -2.15 9.56 -4.95
CA GLY A 137 -3.03 10.71 -5.03
C GLY A 137 -2.35 12.04 -5.33
N ASP A 138 -1.16 12.00 -5.88
CA ASP A 138 -0.40 13.14 -6.40
C ASP A 138 -0.97 13.73 -7.70
N LEU A 139 -1.89 12.98 -8.35
CA LEU A 139 -2.54 13.32 -9.62
C LEU A 139 -1.57 13.43 -10.82
N SER A 140 -0.34 12.95 -10.70
CA SER A 140 0.66 12.98 -11.77
C SER A 140 0.33 12.08 -12.93
N ASN A 141 -0.46 11.02 -12.68
CA ASN A 141 -0.69 9.93 -13.62
C ASN A 141 0.62 9.31 -14.16
N SER A 142 1.69 9.32 -13.37
CA SER A 142 2.95 8.70 -13.72
C SER A 142 2.81 7.19 -13.91
N PHE A 143 3.73 6.58 -14.70
CA PHE A 143 3.83 5.13 -14.71
C PHE A 143 4.31 4.62 -13.33
N ASN A 144 4.28 3.31 -13.12
CA ASN A 144 4.58 2.72 -11.80
C ASN A 144 6.10 2.73 -11.49
N ILE A 145 6.63 3.90 -11.17
CA ILE A 145 8.06 4.20 -10.96
C ILE A 145 8.62 3.33 -9.84
N SER A 146 8.03 3.37 -8.65
CA SER A 146 8.49 2.60 -7.48
C SER A 146 8.42 1.08 -7.71
N THR A 147 7.43 0.59 -8.49
CA THR A 147 7.34 -0.82 -8.87
C THR A 147 8.48 -1.21 -9.81
N THR A 148 8.76 -0.39 -10.81
CA THR A 148 9.89 -0.61 -11.74
C THR A 148 11.23 -0.56 -11.00
N SER A 149 11.42 0.42 -10.11
CA SER A 149 12.62 0.56 -9.28
C SER A 149 12.87 -0.65 -8.38
N SER A 150 11.81 -1.32 -7.91
CA SER A 150 11.95 -2.51 -7.06
C SER A 150 12.77 -3.62 -7.69
N PHE A 151 12.65 -3.84 -9.00
CA PHE A 151 13.45 -4.82 -9.73
C PHE A 151 14.92 -4.43 -9.82
N VAL A 152 15.19 -3.15 -10.04
CA VAL A 152 16.54 -2.60 -10.13
C VAL A 152 17.25 -2.69 -8.78
N ILE A 153 16.58 -2.31 -7.71
CA ILE A 153 17.07 -2.36 -6.33
C ILE A 153 17.36 -3.80 -5.90
N ALA A 154 16.44 -4.72 -6.22
CA ALA A 154 16.62 -6.16 -5.92
C ALA A 154 17.79 -6.75 -6.71
N ALA A 155 18.00 -6.34 -7.96
CA ALA A 155 19.14 -6.77 -8.78
C ALA A 155 20.49 -6.32 -8.21
N ALA A 156 20.53 -5.18 -7.50
CA ALA A 156 21.69 -4.68 -6.78
C ALA A 156 21.89 -5.37 -5.40
N GLY A 157 21.11 -6.41 -5.08
CA GLY A 157 21.28 -7.26 -3.89
C GLY A 157 20.65 -6.69 -2.61
N GLN A 158 19.71 -5.74 -2.72
CA GLN A 158 18.89 -5.31 -1.60
C GLN A 158 17.58 -6.10 -1.56
N LYS A 159 17.22 -6.69 -0.41
CA LYS A 159 15.90 -7.32 -0.26
C LYS A 159 14.79 -6.28 -0.30
N VAL A 160 13.85 -6.42 -1.24
CA VAL A 160 12.72 -5.51 -1.43
C VAL A 160 11.41 -6.22 -1.09
N ALA A 161 10.75 -5.80 -0.02
CA ALA A 161 9.42 -6.22 0.38
C ALA A 161 8.42 -5.13 -0.02
N LYS A 162 8.06 -5.10 -1.31
CA LYS A 162 7.21 -4.04 -1.83
C LYS A 162 5.76 -4.23 -1.40
N HIS A 163 5.28 -3.35 -0.52
CA HIS A 163 3.87 -3.29 -0.15
C HIS A 163 3.08 -2.45 -1.15
N GLY A 164 1.94 -2.95 -1.60
CA GLY A 164 1.16 -2.24 -2.58
C GLY A 164 -0.26 -2.77 -2.77
N ASN A 165 -1.04 -2.05 -3.56
CA ASN A 165 -2.44 -2.36 -3.83
C ASN A 165 -2.77 -2.13 -5.31
N ARG A 166 -4.03 -2.42 -5.67
CA ARG A 166 -4.63 -1.93 -6.92
C ARG A 166 -4.85 -0.42 -6.85
N SER A 167 -5.00 0.18 -8.01
CA SER A 167 -5.35 1.60 -8.08
C SER A 167 -6.71 1.88 -7.45
N VAL A 168 -6.80 3.02 -6.75
CA VAL A 168 -8.06 3.58 -6.27
C VAL A 168 -8.44 4.83 -7.07
N SER A 169 -7.47 5.64 -7.49
CA SER A 169 -7.69 6.93 -8.15
C SER A 169 -6.88 7.12 -9.43
N SER A 170 -5.79 6.38 -9.63
CA SER A 170 -4.98 6.38 -10.84
C SER A 170 -5.45 5.33 -11.85
N LYS A 171 -4.90 5.34 -13.08
CA LYS A 171 -5.22 4.38 -14.13
C LYS A 171 -4.68 2.98 -13.84
N SER A 172 -3.63 2.85 -13.02
CA SER A 172 -2.97 1.59 -12.75
C SER A 172 -2.22 1.65 -11.41
N GLY A 173 -2.48 0.69 -10.52
CA GLY A 173 -1.74 0.47 -9.28
C GLY A 173 -0.60 -0.54 -9.49
N ALA A 174 0.20 -0.75 -8.43
CA ALA A 174 1.32 -1.71 -8.46
C ALA A 174 0.86 -3.13 -8.78
N ALA A 175 -0.27 -3.57 -8.21
CA ALA A 175 -0.84 -4.89 -8.45
C ALA A 175 -1.26 -5.08 -9.91
N ASP A 176 -1.86 -4.06 -10.53
CA ASP A 176 -2.36 -4.12 -11.90
C ASP A 176 -1.21 -4.30 -12.90
N VAL A 177 -0.10 -3.59 -12.69
CA VAL A 177 1.11 -3.72 -13.51
C VAL A 177 1.77 -5.08 -13.33
N LEU A 178 1.91 -5.54 -12.09
CA LEU A 178 2.55 -6.82 -11.79
C LEU A 178 1.78 -7.99 -12.38
N GLU A 179 0.45 -7.99 -12.31
CA GLU A 179 -0.38 -8.99 -13.00
C GLU A 179 -0.20 -8.94 -14.52
N ALA A 180 -0.15 -7.72 -15.11
CA ALA A 180 0.09 -7.56 -16.54
C ALA A 180 1.51 -8.03 -16.96
N LEU A 181 2.49 -7.99 -16.06
CA LEU A 181 3.82 -8.56 -16.24
C LEU A 181 3.88 -10.09 -16.06
N GLY A 182 2.78 -10.72 -15.62
CA GLY A 182 2.68 -12.16 -15.40
C GLY A 182 2.96 -12.62 -13.96
N VAL A 183 3.09 -11.69 -13.01
CA VAL A 183 3.30 -12.02 -11.59
C VAL A 183 1.97 -12.43 -10.95
N LYS A 184 1.92 -13.56 -10.27
CA LYS A 184 0.80 -13.94 -9.42
C LYS A 184 0.91 -13.17 -8.10
N ILE A 185 0.06 -12.14 -7.95
CA ILE A 185 0.17 -11.16 -6.86
C ILE A 185 -0.32 -11.67 -5.50
N GLN A 186 -1.17 -12.70 -5.48
CA GLN A 186 -1.65 -13.31 -4.25
C GLN A 186 -0.62 -14.32 -3.75
N SER A 187 -0.06 -14.08 -2.58
CA SER A 187 0.90 -14.96 -1.92
C SER A 187 0.56 -15.10 -0.44
N THR A 188 0.87 -16.26 0.13
CA THR A 188 0.90 -16.44 1.58
C THR A 188 2.15 -15.77 2.16
N HIS A 189 2.21 -15.63 3.49
CA HIS A 189 3.39 -15.06 4.14
C HIS A 189 4.62 -15.96 3.95
N GLU A 190 4.45 -17.29 3.96
CA GLU A 190 5.56 -18.23 3.72
C GLU A 190 6.10 -18.12 2.29
N GLN A 191 5.22 -17.96 1.30
CA GLN A 191 5.64 -17.74 -0.09
C GLN A 191 6.38 -16.43 -0.26
N ALA A 192 5.94 -15.37 0.45
CA ALA A 192 6.62 -14.08 0.43
C ALA A 192 8.00 -14.15 1.10
N GLU A 193 8.12 -14.82 2.25
CA GLU A 193 9.39 -15.07 2.94
C GLU A 193 10.36 -15.82 2.03
N LYS A 194 9.91 -16.92 1.42
CA LYS A 194 10.68 -17.70 0.46
C LYS A 194 11.17 -16.84 -0.71
N SER A 195 10.28 -16.03 -1.29
CA SER A 195 10.62 -15.12 -2.40
C SER A 195 11.70 -14.11 -1.99
N LEU A 196 11.58 -13.52 -0.80
CA LEU A 196 12.59 -12.59 -0.27
C LEU A 196 13.93 -13.26 -0.01
N ASP A 197 13.95 -14.54 0.37
CA ASP A 197 15.18 -15.28 0.65
C ASP A 197 15.83 -15.80 -0.63
N GLU A 198 15.06 -16.31 -1.61
CA GLU A 198 15.60 -16.90 -2.84
C GLU A 198 16.01 -15.85 -3.88
N ILE A 199 15.15 -14.83 -4.11
CA ILE A 199 15.38 -13.85 -5.18
C ILE A 199 15.53 -12.41 -4.69
N GLY A 200 15.35 -12.15 -3.38
CA GLY A 200 15.48 -10.81 -2.80
C GLY A 200 14.33 -9.86 -3.13
N LEU A 201 13.21 -10.36 -3.66
CA LEU A 201 12.07 -9.51 -4.04
C LEU A 201 10.74 -10.23 -3.77
N SER A 202 9.81 -9.55 -3.13
CA SER A 202 8.42 -10.01 -3.02
C SER A 202 7.44 -8.85 -3.10
N PHE A 203 6.29 -9.08 -3.73
CA PHE A 203 5.16 -8.16 -3.70
C PHE A 203 4.17 -8.57 -2.61
N LEU A 204 3.96 -7.68 -1.65
CA LEU A 204 3.05 -7.86 -0.54
C LEU A 204 1.72 -7.17 -0.86
N PHE A 205 0.79 -7.93 -1.45
CA PHE A 205 -0.50 -7.40 -1.86
C PHE A 205 -1.36 -7.08 -0.64
N SER A 206 -1.69 -5.81 -0.40
CA SER A 206 -2.36 -5.33 0.80
C SER A 206 -3.58 -6.15 1.22
N GLN A 207 -4.41 -6.56 0.28
CA GLN A 207 -5.65 -7.29 0.59
C GLN A 207 -5.38 -8.68 1.16
N SER A 208 -4.24 -9.31 0.82
CA SER A 208 -3.85 -10.61 1.36
C SER A 208 -3.37 -10.54 2.81
N TYR A 209 -2.83 -9.40 3.24
CA TYR A 209 -2.18 -9.25 4.54
C TYR A 209 -3.01 -8.48 5.58
N HIS A 210 -3.96 -7.66 5.15
CA HIS A 210 -4.75 -6.78 6.02
C HIS A 210 -6.22 -7.18 6.06
N SER A 211 -6.53 -8.40 6.49
CA SER A 211 -7.90 -8.93 6.52
C SER A 211 -8.87 -8.07 7.36
N ALA A 212 -8.38 -7.40 8.41
CA ALA A 212 -9.18 -6.51 9.25
C ALA A 212 -9.66 -5.24 8.51
N MET A 213 -9.07 -4.89 7.37
CA MET A 213 -9.56 -3.77 6.54
C MET A 213 -10.97 -3.98 5.99
N ARG A 214 -11.48 -5.21 6.00
CA ARG A 214 -12.88 -5.52 5.63
C ARG A 214 -13.89 -4.78 6.52
N PHE A 215 -13.55 -4.48 7.76
CA PHE A 215 -14.42 -3.76 8.70
C PHE A 215 -14.51 -2.25 8.42
N VAL A 216 -13.53 -1.70 7.71
CA VAL A 216 -13.42 -0.27 7.42
C VAL A 216 -13.70 0.06 5.96
N GLY A 217 -13.37 -0.87 5.06
CA GLY A 217 -13.44 -0.68 3.61
C GLY A 217 -14.79 -0.14 3.12
N PRO A 218 -15.93 -0.76 3.49
CA PRO A 218 -17.26 -0.28 3.08
C PRO A 218 -17.54 1.15 3.53
N THR A 219 -17.21 1.49 4.78
CA THR A 219 -17.40 2.84 5.32
C THR A 219 -16.53 3.86 4.58
N ARG A 220 -15.26 3.54 4.32
CA ARG A 220 -14.37 4.42 3.55
C ARG A 220 -14.90 4.70 2.15
N ALA A 221 -15.40 3.66 1.46
CA ALA A 221 -15.99 3.80 0.13
C ALA A 221 -17.21 4.73 0.15
N GLN A 222 -18.05 4.64 1.19
CA GLN A 222 -19.23 5.50 1.34
C GLN A 222 -18.87 6.95 1.69
N ILE A 223 -17.85 7.17 2.53
CA ILE A 223 -17.37 8.53 2.87
C ILE A 223 -16.84 9.24 1.61
N GLY A 224 -16.13 8.53 0.73
CA GLY A 224 -15.67 9.05 -0.56
C GLY A 224 -14.61 10.16 -0.50
N VAL A 225 -14.07 10.48 0.69
CA VAL A 225 -13.01 11.48 0.87
C VAL A 225 -11.76 10.85 1.46
N ARG A 226 -10.62 11.54 1.36
CA ARG A 226 -9.37 11.11 2.00
C ARG A 226 -9.51 11.14 3.52
N THR A 227 -8.96 10.12 4.17
CA THR A 227 -8.92 9.97 5.63
C THR A 227 -7.52 9.51 6.04
N VAL A 228 -7.27 9.35 7.33
CA VAL A 228 -6.01 8.82 7.86
C VAL A 228 -5.58 7.50 7.19
N PHE A 229 -6.51 6.69 6.72
CA PHE A 229 -6.19 5.44 6.00
C PHE A 229 -5.44 5.64 4.67
N ASN A 230 -5.43 6.86 4.12
CA ASN A 230 -4.65 7.15 2.91
C ASN A 230 -3.15 7.27 3.20
N ILE A 231 -2.78 7.55 4.44
CA ILE A 231 -1.37 7.64 4.88
C ILE A 231 -0.94 6.44 5.73
N LEU A 232 -1.89 5.63 6.24
CA LEU A 232 -1.57 4.44 7.03
C LEU A 232 -1.05 3.27 6.19
N GLY A 233 -1.44 3.17 4.91
CA GLY A 233 -1.02 2.09 4.02
C GLY A 233 0.49 1.89 3.98
N PRO A 234 1.29 2.91 3.64
CA PRO A 234 2.74 2.84 3.64
C PRO A 234 3.36 2.48 5.01
N LEU A 235 2.70 2.86 6.10
CA LEU A 235 3.19 2.61 7.47
C LEU A 235 2.96 1.16 7.96
N ALA A 236 2.17 0.38 7.22
CA ALA A 236 1.70 -0.94 7.63
C ALA A 236 2.26 -2.07 6.73
N ASN A 237 3.51 -1.94 6.26
CA ASN A 237 4.16 -3.00 5.49
C ASN A 237 4.26 -4.30 6.32
N PRO A 238 3.77 -5.45 5.80
CA PRO A 238 3.79 -6.74 6.48
C PRO A 238 5.17 -7.23 6.92
N ALA A 239 6.23 -6.87 6.20
CA ALA A 239 7.61 -7.21 6.56
C ALA A 239 8.21 -6.25 7.60
N LYS A 240 7.49 -5.19 8.02
CA LYS A 240 8.03 -4.15 8.92
C LYS A 240 9.39 -3.67 8.43
N ALA A 241 9.48 -3.30 7.15
CA ALA A 241 10.71 -2.98 6.46
C ALA A 241 11.68 -2.14 7.32
N ASP A 242 12.96 -2.50 7.31
CA ASP A 242 14.02 -1.80 8.04
C ASP A 242 14.37 -0.47 7.37
N PHE A 243 14.19 -0.40 6.04
CA PHE A 243 14.48 0.75 5.20
C PHE A 243 13.24 1.15 4.40
N MET A 244 13.09 2.45 4.10
CA MET A 244 11.94 2.93 3.33
C MET A 244 12.27 4.15 2.48
N ILE A 245 11.79 4.14 1.23
CA ILE A 245 11.53 5.36 0.47
C ILE A 245 10.02 5.59 0.51
N LEU A 246 9.61 6.73 1.04
CA LEU A 246 8.20 7.08 1.15
C LEU A 246 7.91 8.41 0.45
N GLY A 247 7.27 8.34 -0.70
CA GLY A 247 6.76 9.52 -1.38
C GLY A 247 5.49 10.07 -0.76
N THR A 248 5.38 11.39 -0.67
CA THR A 248 4.18 12.06 -0.15
C THR A 248 3.61 13.00 -1.21
N TYR A 249 2.28 13.09 -1.27
CA TYR A 249 1.58 14.02 -2.17
C TYR A 249 1.56 15.46 -1.65
N ASP A 250 1.99 15.68 -0.42
CA ASP A 250 1.94 16.94 0.30
C ASP A 250 3.25 17.13 1.08
N PRO A 251 3.97 18.25 0.89
CA PRO A 251 5.22 18.52 1.59
C PRO A 251 5.04 18.63 3.12
N ASP A 252 3.87 19.03 3.59
CA ASP A 252 3.59 19.16 5.03
C ASP A 252 3.51 17.79 5.72
N LEU A 253 3.38 16.69 4.99
CA LEU A 253 3.41 15.34 5.52
C LEU A 253 4.83 14.80 5.76
N LEU A 254 5.88 15.37 5.16
CA LEU A 254 7.24 14.84 5.23
C LEU A 254 7.72 14.65 6.66
N GLU A 255 7.71 15.71 7.46
CA GLU A 255 8.22 15.65 8.84
C GLU A 255 7.30 14.87 9.79
N PRO A 256 5.96 15.06 9.80
CA PRO A 256 5.06 14.24 10.61
C PRO A 256 5.19 12.75 10.32
N MET A 257 5.21 12.34 9.06
CA MET A 257 5.35 10.93 8.67
C MET A 257 6.73 10.37 9.04
N ALA A 258 7.80 11.17 8.94
CA ALA A 258 9.12 10.76 9.39
C ALA A 258 9.13 10.49 10.90
N LYS A 259 8.52 11.35 11.71
CA LYS A 259 8.41 11.14 13.16
C LYS A 259 7.58 9.89 13.50
N VAL A 260 6.50 9.65 12.77
CA VAL A 260 5.72 8.41 12.91
C VAL A 260 6.58 7.18 12.58
N LEU A 261 7.34 7.19 11.49
CA LEU A 261 8.23 6.08 11.14
C LEU A 261 9.31 5.85 12.20
N MET A 262 9.86 6.90 12.80
CA MET A 262 10.79 6.78 13.93
C MET A 262 10.13 6.11 15.14
N ASN A 263 8.91 6.53 15.50
CA ASN A 263 8.12 5.91 16.58
C ASN A 263 7.79 4.44 16.29
N LEU A 264 7.69 4.06 15.02
CA LEU A 264 7.46 2.69 14.56
C LEU A 264 8.75 1.86 14.44
N GLY A 265 9.93 2.46 14.72
CA GLY A 265 11.22 1.78 14.79
C GLY A 265 11.92 1.56 13.45
N ILE A 266 11.66 2.40 12.43
CA ILE A 266 12.40 2.36 11.16
C ILE A 266 13.89 2.65 11.40
N LYS A 267 14.79 1.95 10.72
CA LYS A 267 16.23 2.18 10.87
C LYS A 267 16.72 3.37 10.07
N ARG A 268 16.38 3.41 8.79
CA ARG A 268 16.64 4.54 7.89
C ARG A 268 15.49 4.70 6.91
N ALA A 269 15.14 5.92 6.60
CA ALA A 269 14.13 6.20 5.59
C ALA A 269 14.43 7.54 4.91
N MET A 270 13.92 7.67 3.70
CA MET A 270 13.91 8.92 2.97
C MET A 270 12.46 9.21 2.57
N LEU A 271 11.90 10.26 3.16
CA LEU A 271 10.59 10.76 2.77
C LEU A 271 10.81 11.82 1.72
N VAL A 272 10.09 11.74 0.62
CA VAL A 272 10.34 12.53 -0.57
C VAL A 272 9.06 13.22 -1.07
N TYR A 273 9.23 14.43 -1.58
CA TYR A 273 8.21 15.19 -2.27
C TYR A 273 8.84 15.89 -3.47
N GLY A 274 8.49 15.47 -4.67
CA GLY A 274 8.84 16.21 -5.87
C GLY A 274 8.13 17.56 -5.88
N ASN A 275 8.88 18.67 -6.05
CA ASN A 275 8.33 20.01 -5.98
C ASN A 275 7.37 20.32 -7.16
N ASP A 276 7.19 19.39 -8.06
CA ASP A 276 6.14 19.31 -9.09
C ASP A 276 4.92 18.48 -8.66
N ARG A 277 4.77 18.21 -7.34
CA ARG A 277 3.69 17.46 -6.68
C ARG A 277 3.77 15.94 -6.82
N LEU A 278 4.90 15.43 -7.27
CA LEU A 278 5.11 13.99 -7.45
C LEU A 278 5.42 13.31 -6.10
N ASP A 279 4.79 12.19 -5.81
CA ASP A 279 5.10 11.35 -4.63
C ASP A 279 6.23 10.34 -4.89
N GLU A 280 7.26 10.79 -5.62
CA GLU A 280 8.50 10.07 -5.96
C GLU A 280 9.65 11.07 -5.99
N VAL A 281 10.90 10.60 -6.08
CA VAL A 281 12.03 11.49 -6.40
C VAL A 281 11.90 11.94 -7.84
N SER A 282 11.67 13.25 -8.05
CA SER A 282 11.30 13.80 -9.34
C SER A 282 12.47 13.89 -10.31
N ILE A 283 12.17 13.64 -11.60
CA ILE A 283 13.10 13.91 -12.72
C ILE A 283 12.82 15.29 -13.37
N SER A 284 11.68 15.91 -13.07
CA SER A 284 11.23 17.15 -13.71
C SER A 284 11.36 18.39 -12.83
N ALA A 285 11.56 18.19 -11.52
CA ALA A 285 11.71 19.26 -10.53
C ALA A 285 12.74 18.88 -9.46
N PRO A 286 13.18 19.83 -8.62
CA PRO A 286 13.84 19.49 -7.37
C PRO A 286 12.94 18.62 -6.48
N THR A 287 13.53 17.84 -5.61
CA THR A 287 12.83 17.00 -4.63
C THR A 287 13.23 17.40 -3.23
N THR A 288 12.24 17.76 -2.42
CA THR A 288 12.44 18.00 -0.98
C THR A 288 12.49 16.66 -0.26
N ILE A 289 13.52 16.49 0.57
CA ILE A 289 13.79 15.25 1.30
C ILE A 289 13.76 15.50 2.80
N CYS A 290 13.18 14.55 3.53
CA CYS A 290 13.32 14.41 4.97
C CYS A 290 13.89 13.02 5.25
N GLU A 291 15.21 12.93 5.50
CA GLU A 291 15.92 11.68 5.75
C GLU A 291 15.95 11.36 7.25
N ILE A 292 15.64 10.11 7.59
CA ILE A 292 15.86 9.52 8.91
C ILE A 292 17.21 8.80 8.87
N ASN A 293 18.18 9.27 9.64
CA ASN A 293 19.49 8.67 9.72
C ASN A 293 20.03 8.72 11.16
N GLY A 294 20.32 7.56 11.75
CA GLY A 294 20.81 7.45 13.13
C GLY A 294 19.91 8.11 14.17
N GLY A 295 18.58 8.06 13.99
CA GLY A 295 17.60 8.68 14.88
C GLY A 295 17.47 10.20 14.73
N LYS A 296 18.10 10.79 13.73
CA LYS A 296 18.01 12.22 13.41
C LYS A 296 17.22 12.44 12.13
N LEU A 297 16.53 13.58 12.06
CA LEU A 297 15.88 14.07 10.83
C LEU A 297 16.80 15.08 10.16
N ILE A 298 17.09 14.87 8.88
CA ILE A 298 17.91 15.74 8.05
C ILE A 298 17.05 16.18 6.87
N LYS A 299 16.88 17.49 6.68
CA LYS A 299 16.13 18.06 5.57
C LYS A 299 17.10 18.66 4.56
N TYR A 300 16.91 18.32 3.30
CA TYR A 300 17.67 18.88 2.17
C TYR A 300 16.87 18.75 0.88
N GLU A 301 17.39 19.34 -0.19
CA GLU A 301 16.83 19.26 -1.53
C GLU A 301 17.87 18.65 -2.47
N ILE A 302 17.40 17.85 -3.41
CA ILE A 302 18.19 17.31 -4.51
C ILE A 302 17.50 17.62 -5.83
N LYS A 303 18.27 17.59 -6.90
CA LYS A 303 17.79 17.76 -8.28
C LYS A 303 18.48 16.77 -9.22
N PRO A 304 17.87 16.40 -10.34
CA PRO A 304 18.42 15.41 -11.27
C PRO A 304 19.85 15.73 -11.72
N GLU A 305 20.15 17.00 -11.92
CA GLU A 305 21.46 17.48 -12.38
C GLU A 305 22.59 17.18 -11.40
N ASP A 306 22.31 17.08 -10.10
CA ASP A 306 23.30 16.75 -9.07
C ASP A 306 23.90 15.34 -9.28
N PHE A 307 23.21 14.49 -10.05
CA PHE A 307 23.58 13.11 -10.34
C PHE A 307 23.88 12.88 -11.83
N GLY A 308 24.12 13.94 -12.59
CA GLY A 308 24.42 13.87 -14.02
C GLY A 308 23.24 13.47 -14.90
N LEU A 309 22.01 13.53 -14.36
CA LEU A 309 20.80 13.24 -15.11
C LEU A 309 20.23 14.52 -15.73
N LYS A 310 19.65 14.38 -16.92
CA LYS A 310 19.01 15.51 -17.59
C LYS A 310 17.61 15.71 -17.05
N ARG A 311 17.27 16.95 -16.69
CA ARG A 311 15.89 17.30 -16.28
C ARG A 311 14.90 17.01 -17.40
N GLY A 312 13.89 16.19 -17.06
CA GLY A 312 12.77 15.87 -17.92
C GLY A 312 11.59 16.83 -17.69
N LYS A 313 10.44 16.45 -18.23
CA LYS A 313 9.15 17.10 -17.98
C LYS A 313 8.21 16.08 -17.34
N LEU A 314 7.24 16.54 -16.56
CA LEU A 314 6.23 15.66 -15.96
C LEU A 314 5.47 14.85 -17.04
N ALA A 315 5.24 15.46 -18.22
CA ALA A 315 4.61 14.80 -19.36
C ALA A 315 5.44 13.61 -19.91
N ASP A 316 6.77 13.60 -19.70
CA ASP A 316 7.63 12.53 -20.20
C ASP A 316 7.50 11.23 -19.39
N ILE A 317 6.96 11.32 -18.17
CA ILE A 317 6.81 10.17 -17.24
C ILE A 317 5.36 9.72 -17.08
N VAL A 318 4.44 10.27 -17.85
CA VAL A 318 3.03 9.85 -17.84
C VAL A 318 2.91 8.37 -18.19
N GLY A 319 2.08 7.68 -17.40
CA GLY A 319 1.74 6.28 -17.57
C GLY A 319 0.43 6.06 -18.33
N GLU A 320 0.10 4.80 -18.45
CA GLU A 320 -1.06 4.28 -19.14
C GLU A 320 -1.89 3.40 -18.20
N ASP A 321 -2.67 2.48 -18.74
CA ASP A 321 -3.30 1.40 -17.98
C ASP A 321 -2.28 0.35 -17.50
N GLY A 322 -2.75 -0.70 -16.82
CA GLY A 322 -1.87 -1.75 -16.30
C GLY A 322 -1.01 -2.43 -17.38
N LYS A 323 -1.55 -2.64 -18.58
CA LYS A 323 -0.81 -3.26 -19.71
C LYS A 323 0.21 -2.31 -20.30
N GLY A 324 -0.15 -1.06 -20.52
CA GLY A 324 0.76 -0.03 -21.02
C GLY A 324 1.91 0.21 -20.04
N ASN A 325 1.62 0.31 -18.75
CA ASN A 325 2.65 0.46 -17.71
C ASN A 325 3.54 -0.79 -17.57
N ALA A 326 3.01 -1.98 -17.79
CA ALA A 326 3.80 -3.21 -17.87
C ALA A 326 4.77 -3.18 -19.05
N ALA A 327 4.34 -2.70 -20.22
CA ALA A 327 5.21 -2.52 -21.38
C ALA A 327 6.31 -1.48 -21.11
N ILE A 328 5.96 -0.34 -20.47
CA ILE A 328 6.94 0.68 -20.05
C ILE A 328 7.96 0.06 -19.08
N THR A 329 7.50 -0.62 -18.03
CA THR A 329 8.38 -1.29 -17.04
C THR A 329 9.32 -2.26 -17.74
N ARG A 330 8.81 -3.18 -18.56
CA ARG A 330 9.62 -4.15 -19.31
C ARG A 330 10.64 -3.45 -20.21
N GLY A 331 10.21 -2.47 -20.99
CA GLY A 331 11.10 -1.73 -21.89
C GLY A 331 12.22 -0.97 -21.17
N ILE A 332 11.98 -0.45 -19.96
CA ILE A 332 13.03 0.13 -19.11
C ILE A 332 14.01 -0.95 -18.67
N LEU A 333 13.53 -2.09 -18.16
CA LEU A 333 14.36 -3.18 -17.65
C LEU A 333 15.16 -3.87 -18.78
N GLU A 334 14.63 -3.91 -20.00
CA GLU A 334 15.33 -4.37 -21.23
C GLU A 334 16.32 -3.33 -21.77
N GLY A 335 16.28 -2.10 -21.26
CA GLY A 335 17.12 -1.01 -21.74
C GLY A 335 16.69 -0.42 -23.09
N THR A 336 15.51 -0.76 -23.61
CA THR A 336 14.94 -0.25 -24.87
C THR A 336 14.32 1.14 -24.69
N ILE A 337 13.75 1.43 -23.52
CA ILE A 337 13.25 2.77 -23.14
C ILE A 337 14.35 3.54 -22.43
N LYS A 338 14.68 4.71 -22.95
CA LYS A 338 15.71 5.64 -22.46
C LYS A 338 15.06 6.98 -22.02
N GLY A 339 15.89 7.94 -21.59
CA GLY A 339 15.47 9.29 -21.20
C GLY A 339 14.70 9.32 -19.88
N ALA A 340 13.78 10.29 -19.73
CA ALA A 340 13.17 10.62 -18.45
C ALA A 340 12.52 9.43 -17.73
N LYS A 341 11.88 8.48 -18.45
CA LYS A 341 11.29 7.28 -17.85
C LYS A 341 12.37 6.35 -17.23
N ARG A 342 13.49 6.16 -17.91
CA ARG A 342 14.61 5.40 -17.34
C ARG A 342 15.28 6.18 -16.22
N ASP A 343 15.53 7.46 -16.43
CA ASP A 343 16.30 8.31 -15.53
C ASP A 343 15.62 8.47 -14.16
N ILE A 344 14.28 8.59 -14.12
CA ILE A 344 13.54 8.63 -12.84
C ILE A 344 13.63 7.31 -12.07
N VAL A 345 13.67 6.17 -12.76
CA VAL A 345 13.90 4.86 -12.14
C VAL A 345 15.29 4.76 -11.57
N LEU A 346 16.32 5.26 -12.30
CA LEU A 346 17.68 5.32 -11.80
C LEU A 346 17.78 6.15 -10.53
N LEU A 347 17.16 7.33 -10.52
CA LEU A 347 17.22 8.26 -9.40
C LEU A 347 16.53 7.70 -8.15
N ASN A 348 15.32 7.15 -8.29
CA ASN A 348 14.60 6.53 -7.18
C ASN A 348 15.33 5.28 -6.66
N SER A 349 15.89 4.46 -7.56
CA SER A 349 16.69 3.30 -7.18
C SER A 349 18.00 3.72 -6.49
N GLY A 350 18.65 4.77 -6.96
CA GLY A 350 19.87 5.31 -6.36
C GLY A 350 19.66 5.80 -4.93
N CYS A 351 18.59 6.55 -4.69
CA CYS A 351 18.20 6.96 -3.34
C CYS A 351 17.95 5.75 -2.43
N ALA A 352 17.29 4.73 -2.95
CA ALA A 352 16.99 3.51 -2.19
C ALA A 352 18.27 2.74 -1.83
N LEU A 353 19.19 2.57 -2.77
CA LEU A 353 20.47 1.89 -2.52
C LEU A 353 21.34 2.65 -1.51
N TYR A 354 21.33 3.97 -1.55
CA TYR A 354 22.03 4.81 -0.57
C TYR A 354 21.47 4.61 0.85
N ILE A 355 20.16 4.69 1.05
CA ILE A 355 19.58 4.54 2.41
C ILE A 355 19.74 3.13 2.96
N CYS A 356 19.86 2.12 2.10
CA CYS A 356 20.12 0.74 2.50
C CYS A 356 21.62 0.48 2.80
N GLY A 357 22.49 1.45 2.59
CA GLY A 357 23.94 1.29 2.77
C GLY A 357 24.58 0.36 1.74
N LYS A 358 23.97 0.22 0.56
CA LYS A 358 24.55 -0.52 -0.58
C LYS A 358 25.50 0.34 -1.39
N CYS A 359 25.35 1.65 -1.28
CA CYS A 359 26.20 2.67 -1.89
C CYS A 359 26.48 3.78 -0.88
N ASP A 360 27.64 4.41 -0.96
CA ASP A 360 28.03 5.47 -0.03
C ASP A 360 27.40 6.83 -0.36
N SER A 361 26.89 6.98 -1.58
CA SER A 361 26.21 8.19 -2.05
C SER A 361 25.05 7.86 -3.00
N ILE A 362 24.14 8.82 -3.17
CA ILE A 362 23.06 8.72 -4.17
C ILE A 362 23.64 8.63 -5.58
N GLU A 363 24.71 9.38 -5.86
CA GLU A 363 25.40 9.35 -7.17
C GLU A 363 25.91 7.94 -7.52
N GLU A 364 26.57 7.27 -6.57
CA GLU A 364 27.00 5.88 -6.73
C GLU A 364 25.82 4.94 -6.93
N GLY A 365 24.74 5.15 -6.15
CA GLY A 365 23.51 4.39 -6.29
C GLY A 365 22.85 4.53 -7.67
N VAL A 366 22.85 5.73 -8.26
CA VAL A 366 22.38 5.97 -9.64
C VAL A 366 23.23 5.22 -10.67
N LYS A 367 24.54 5.22 -10.51
CA LYS A 367 25.46 4.46 -11.39
C LYS A 367 25.21 2.96 -11.26
N THR A 368 25.10 2.44 -10.04
CA THR A 368 24.78 1.04 -9.78
C THR A 368 23.42 0.65 -10.37
N ALA A 369 22.41 1.50 -10.25
CA ALA A 369 21.10 1.26 -10.85
C ALA A 369 21.19 1.17 -12.38
N ALA A 370 21.98 2.03 -13.02
CA ALA A 370 22.21 1.98 -14.46
C ALA A 370 22.88 0.66 -14.88
N GLU A 371 23.89 0.20 -14.15
CA GLU A 371 24.57 -1.08 -14.39
C GLU A 371 23.60 -2.27 -14.26
N MET A 372 22.66 -2.26 -13.30
CA MET A 372 21.69 -3.34 -13.15
C MET A 372 20.74 -3.43 -14.33
N ILE A 373 20.34 -2.31 -14.92
CA ILE A 373 19.52 -2.30 -16.14
C ILE A 373 20.37 -2.73 -17.35
N ASP A 374 21.52 -2.08 -17.58
CA ASP A 374 22.32 -2.26 -18.79
C ASP A 374 22.94 -3.67 -18.88
N SER A 375 23.17 -4.34 -17.75
CA SER A 375 23.60 -5.74 -17.69
C SER A 375 22.47 -6.78 -17.81
N GLY A 376 21.20 -6.36 -17.87
CA GLY A 376 20.05 -7.25 -17.90
C GLY A 376 19.68 -7.88 -16.54
N LYS A 377 20.41 -7.58 -15.47
CA LYS A 377 20.15 -8.16 -14.13
C LYS A 377 18.79 -7.73 -13.58
N ALA A 378 18.35 -6.51 -13.86
CA ALA A 378 17.05 -6.02 -13.42
C ALA A 378 15.90 -6.72 -14.16
N LEU A 379 16.02 -6.99 -15.46
CA LEU A 379 15.07 -7.80 -16.24
C LEU A 379 14.99 -9.23 -15.69
N LYS A 380 16.15 -9.82 -15.40
CA LYS A 380 16.20 -11.17 -14.80
C LYS A 380 15.44 -11.25 -13.48
N LYS A 381 15.46 -10.20 -12.64
CA LYS A 381 14.68 -10.15 -11.38
C LYS A 381 13.17 -10.19 -11.63
N LEU A 382 12.68 -9.56 -12.68
CA LEU A 382 11.29 -9.68 -13.11
C LEU A 382 10.96 -11.12 -13.52
N GLU A 383 11.81 -11.73 -14.33
CA GLU A 383 11.60 -13.11 -14.82
C GLU A 383 11.62 -14.11 -13.65
N GLU A 384 12.57 -13.98 -12.72
CA GLU A 384 12.66 -14.79 -11.50
C GLU A 384 11.39 -14.66 -10.65
N LEU A 385 10.85 -13.45 -10.48
CA LEU A 385 9.62 -13.22 -9.73
C LEU A 385 8.41 -13.85 -10.42
N VAL A 386 8.28 -13.69 -11.74
CA VAL A 386 7.21 -14.30 -12.52
C VAL A 386 7.29 -15.84 -12.41
N GLU A 387 8.46 -16.41 -12.60
CA GLU A 387 8.66 -17.85 -12.51
C GLU A 387 8.31 -18.37 -11.11
N LEU A 388 8.86 -17.74 -10.05
CA LEU A 388 8.67 -18.18 -8.67
C LEU A 388 7.20 -18.10 -8.24
N THR A 389 6.50 -17.03 -8.58
CA THR A 389 5.09 -16.84 -8.19
C THR A 389 4.14 -17.77 -8.94
N ASN A 390 4.53 -18.30 -10.08
CA ASN A 390 3.73 -19.25 -10.88
C ASN A 390 4.14 -20.73 -10.67
N ARG A 391 5.21 -21.00 -9.96
CA ARG A 391 5.53 -22.35 -9.48
C ARG A 391 4.53 -22.73 -8.39
N GLY A 392 3.43 -23.31 -8.68
CA GLY A 392 2.33 -23.90 -7.88
C GLY A 392 2.38 -23.86 -6.36
#